data_fffb71ea7cb315b09870a47ff669a4d9
#
_entry.id   fffb71ea7cb315b09870a47ff669a4d9
#
_cell.length_a   1.000
_cell.length_b   1.000
_cell.length_c   1.000
_cell.angle_alpha   90.00
_cell.angle_beta   90.00
_cell.angle_gamma   90.00
#
_symmetry.space_group_name_H-M   'P 1'
#
loop_
_entity.id
_entity.type
_entity.pdbx_description
1 polymer ?
#
loop_
_entity_poly.entity_id
_entity_poly.type
_entity_poly.pdbx_seq_one_letter_code
_entity_poly.pdbx_strand_id
1 'polypeptide(L)'
;MIRRVPKPSSASLAIGALCALLLTACGSDSSSGTSVKDCNYASTYDAIQETIFEAKGCTASTCHGDAMLGGLDLRAGASFDALVRQPSTIAPSTQRVLPADQDLSLLYRKLAAGTEGTDLGALGQAMPIGQEPLSADQLEAMRLWIRGGASSDSIVGGTLELLGCDGSFDPDPNKITPLPAPPSDKGVQFYAGGWDIEAEAEDEVCFASYYDFTDSVPAEYQVDCEQFGEGRKCFAFGRNELAQDGQSHHSIISVYTPDSDPLGEQWGPWTCLGGDKAGESCDPTAADACGARSQCTTPAVTSVACRGYDHAPRDFGLGGGFAGPAGDTQIQLGGAQESSSIDVPPPGVYSILPLKGFVSWNSHGFNLTKKATSIEQWVNLSFVPESERQFIREQIFEAGNIFAMSSVAPFEKREVCMTWALPQHAQLMSLSSHMHVRGELFRIWLPPNEPCAGTSGCVPPGTDPDYESRLYDDPLYTYYDPPRDYGSASEAERTLKACAVYDNGADNPLEVKRESNKPNTPTCSLPFANCGCAAGQRVCLGGPMQGLACGGDDSACGADGTCDACPLYGGITTDDEMFIPLGSYFVAEP
;
A
#
# COMPACT_ATOMS: atom_id res chain seq x y z
N MET A 1 -12.50 -20.94 30.51
CA MET A 1 -13.71 -21.03 31.38
C MET A 1 -14.67 -19.94 30.93
N ILE A 2 -15.65 -20.33 30.14
CA ILE A 2 -16.61 -19.43 29.48
C ILE A 2 -17.77 -19.22 30.45
N ARG A 3 -18.02 -17.99 30.88
CA ARG A 3 -19.22 -17.64 31.63
C ARG A 3 -20.32 -17.15 30.68
N ARG A 4 -21.39 -17.93 30.57
CA ARG A 4 -22.63 -17.53 29.91
C ARG A 4 -23.41 -16.57 30.79
N VAL A 5 -23.93 -15.50 30.20
CA VAL A 5 -24.93 -14.60 30.82
C VAL A 5 -26.31 -15.07 30.37
N PRO A 6 -27.32 -15.15 31.27
CA PRO A 6 -28.66 -15.65 30.94
C PRO A 6 -29.55 -14.56 30.33
N LYS A 7 -30.42 -14.99 29.41
CA LYS A 7 -31.54 -14.21 28.85
C LYS A 7 -32.64 -14.02 29.87
N PRO A 8 -33.33 -12.89 29.92
CA PRO A 8 -34.59 -12.77 30.64
C PRO A 8 -35.79 -13.24 29.79
N SER A 9 -36.68 -13.91 30.45
CA SER A 9 -37.90 -14.50 29.95
C SER A 9 -39.02 -13.48 29.73
N SER A 10 -39.81 -13.77 28.70
CA SER A 10 -41.09 -13.15 28.35
C SER A 10 -42.17 -13.32 29.42
N ALA A 11 -42.91 -12.27 29.70
CA ALA A 11 -44.22 -12.35 30.30
C ALA A 11 -45.22 -11.50 29.51
N SER A 12 -46.18 -12.18 28.91
CA SER A 12 -47.35 -11.60 28.26
C SER A 12 -48.36 -11.11 29.29
N LEU A 13 -48.96 -9.97 29.06
CA LEU A 13 -50.30 -9.66 29.57
C LEU A 13 -51.08 -8.82 28.56
N ALA A 14 -52.18 -9.39 28.09
CA ALA A 14 -53.20 -8.77 27.28
C ALA A 14 -54.22 -8.00 28.18
N ILE A 15 -54.95 -7.07 27.57
CA ILE A 15 -56.28 -6.47 27.86
C ILE A 15 -56.17 -4.99 27.51
N GLY A 16 -56.97 -4.38 26.67
CA GLY A 16 -58.29 -4.51 26.18
C GLY A 16 -58.60 -3.29 25.30
N ALA A 17 -59.49 -3.49 24.40
CA ALA A 17 -59.99 -2.51 23.41
C ALA A 17 -60.85 -1.41 24.07
N LEU A 18 -60.87 -0.20 23.51
CA LEU A 18 -62.10 0.48 23.09
C LEU A 18 -61.88 1.85 22.42
N CYS A 19 -62.51 1.99 21.26
CA CYS A 19 -63.15 3.15 20.60
C CYS A 19 -62.45 4.52 20.52
N ALA A 20 -62.11 4.97 19.40
CA ALA A 20 -62.87 5.62 18.29
C ALA A 20 -62.95 7.15 18.36
N LEU A 21 -62.69 7.72 17.22
CA LEU A 21 -63.18 8.94 16.59
C LEU A 21 -62.23 10.13 16.44
N LEU A 22 -61.80 10.27 15.16
CA LEU A 22 -61.74 11.46 14.32
C LEU A 22 -61.24 12.78 14.92
N LEU A 23 -60.08 13.21 14.40
CA LEU A 23 -59.93 14.59 13.90
C LEU A 23 -58.80 14.65 12.87
N THR A 24 -59.17 14.92 11.62
CA THR A 24 -58.32 15.35 10.55
C THR A 24 -57.61 16.66 10.92
N ALA A 25 -56.26 16.61 10.94
CA ALA A 25 -55.47 17.81 10.81
C ALA A 25 -54.46 17.54 9.70
N CYS A 26 -54.64 18.19 8.52
CA CYS A 26 -53.62 18.34 7.52
C CYS A 26 -52.45 19.15 8.14
N GLY A 27 -51.39 18.47 8.48
CA GLY A 27 -50.07 19.03 8.67
C GLY A 27 -49.25 18.59 7.46
N SER A 28 -48.98 19.49 6.55
CA SER A 28 -48.01 19.29 5.49
C SER A 28 -46.61 19.38 6.12
N ASP A 29 -46.12 18.28 6.63
CA ASP A 29 -44.69 18.10 6.81
C ASP A 29 -44.12 17.74 5.43
N SER A 30 -43.54 18.75 4.79
CA SER A 30 -42.61 18.57 3.69
C SER A 30 -41.31 18.03 4.27
N SER A 31 -41.29 16.75 4.68
CA SER A 31 -40.09 15.97 4.65
C SER A 31 -39.71 15.82 3.17
N SER A 32 -38.68 16.52 2.74
CA SER A 32 -37.98 16.20 1.52
C SER A 32 -37.40 14.78 1.67
N GLY A 33 -38.28 13.80 1.48
CA GLY A 33 -37.85 12.44 1.24
C GLY A 33 -37.08 12.45 -0.08
N THR A 34 -35.78 12.41 -0.02
CA THR A 34 -34.96 11.93 -1.10
C THR A 34 -35.54 10.59 -1.49
N SER A 35 -36.17 10.52 -2.66
CA SER A 35 -36.59 9.24 -3.23
C SER A 35 -35.35 8.40 -3.34
N VAL A 36 -35.33 7.28 -2.61
CA VAL A 36 -34.32 6.24 -2.76
C VAL A 36 -34.33 5.89 -4.26
N LYS A 37 -33.28 6.28 -4.97
CA LYS A 37 -33.10 5.94 -6.36
C LYS A 37 -32.72 4.47 -6.45
N ASP A 38 -33.23 3.78 -7.47
CA ASP A 38 -32.73 2.45 -7.82
C ASP A 38 -31.23 2.56 -8.03
N CYS A 39 -30.45 2.02 -7.08
CA CYS A 39 -28.97 2.06 -7.12
C CYS A 39 -28.44 1.02 -8.10
N ASN A 40 -28.72 1.19 -9.35
CA ASN A 40 -28.31 0.29 -10.42
C ASN A 40 -27.14 0.90 -11.21
N TYR A 41 -26.11 1.34 -10.49
CA TYR A 41 -24.91 1.90 -11.11
C TYR A 41 -23.97 0.78 -11.56
N ALA A 42 -23.36 0.94 -12.74
CA ALA A 42 -22.38 -0.01 -13.24
C ALA A 42 -21.01 0.14 -12.54
N SER A 43 -20.73 1.34 -12.00
CA SER A 43 -19.49 1.64 -11.29
C SER A 43 -19.69 2.70 -10.20
N THR A 44 -18.73 2.79 -9.28
CA THR A 44 -18.67 3.92 -8.34
C THR A 44 -18.59 5.25 -9.08
N TYR A 45 -17.88 5.30 -10.22
CA TYR A 45 -17.76 6.53 -10.99
C TYR A 45 -19.08 6.97 -11.60
N ASP A 46 -19.92 6.05 -12.10
CA ASP A 46 -21.27 6.37 -12.58
C ASP A 46 -22.11 6.98 -11.47
N ALA A 47 -22.03 6.44 -10.27
CA ALA A 47 -22.72 6.99 -9.10
C ALA A 47 -22.20 8.39 -8.74
N ILE A 48 -20.87 8.62 -8.74
CA ILE A 48 -20.26 9.93 -8.54
C ILE A 48 -20.71 10.92 -9.61
N GLN A 49 -20.74 10.52 -10.87
CA GLN A 49 -21.17 11.34 -11.99
C GLN A 49 -22.58 11.88 -11.74
N GLU A 50 -23.52 11.02 -11.38
CA GLU A 50 -24.91 11.40 -11.19
C GLU A 50 -25.16 12.11 -9.85
N THR A 51 -24.65 11.55 -8.73
CA THR A 51 -25.00 12.02 -7.38
C THR A 51 -24.16 13.21 -6.92
N ILE A 52 -23.01 13.45 -7.54
CA ILE A 52 -22.11 14.56 -7.21
C ILE A 52 -22.03 15.55 -8.39
N PHE A 53 -21.47 15.16 -9.53
CA PHE A 53 -21.18 16.14 -10.58
C PHE A 53 -22.46 16.75 -11.19
N GLU A 54 -23.46 15.96 -11.48
CA GLU A 54 -24.73 16.45 -12.00
C GLU A 54 -25.61 17.07 -10.91
N ALA A 55 -25.79 16.35 -9.79
CA ALA A 55 -26.68 16.79 -8.72
C ALA A 55 -26.21 18.07 -8.02
N LYS A 56 -24.90 18.30 -7.94
CA LYS A 56 -24.31 19.56 -7.39
C LYS A 56 -24.11 20.63 -8.45
N GLY A 57 -24.59 20.43 -9.69
CA GLY A 57 -24.51 21.40 -10.76
C GLY A 57 -23.09 21.66 -11.30
N CYS A 58 -22.15 20.77 -11.06
CA CYS A 58 -20.79 20.90 -11.57
C CYS A 58 -20.75 20.91 -13.11
N THR A 59 -21.69 20.21 -13.75
CA THR A 59 -21.83 20.08 -15.20
C THR A 59 -22.57 21.24 -15.85
N ALA A 60 -22.97 22.27 -15.08
CA ALA A 60 -23.67 23.43 -15.61
C ALA A 60 -22.87 24.09 -16.75
N SER A 61 -23.57 24.64 -17.77
CA SER A 61 -22.93 25.24 -18.93
C SER A 61 -22.01 26.39 -18.62
N THR A 62 -22.22 27.07 -17.49
CA THR A 62 -21.38 28.18 -16.99
C THR A 62 -20.24 27.73 -16.10
N CYS A 63 -20.13 26.42 -15.81
CA CYS A 63 -19.11 25.84 -14.92
C CYS A 63 -18.21 24.87 -15.71
N HIS A 64 -18.29 23.58 -15.40
CA HIS A 64 -17.49 22.54 -16.05
C HIS A 64 -18.27 21.77 -17.14
N GLY A 65 -19.35 22.39 -17.68
CA GLY A 65 -20.03 21.96 -18.88
C GLY A 65 -19.45 22.67 -20.11
N ASP A 66 -20.30 23.46 -20.85
CA ASP A 66 -19.86 24.11 -22.10
C ASP A 66 -18.72 25.11 -21.92
N ALA A 67 -18.69 25.84 -20.81
CA ALA A 67 -17.63 26.79 -20.51
C ALA A 67 -16.28 26.11 -20.14
N MET A 68 -16.30 24.85 -19.73
CA MET A 68 -15.12 24.06 -19.35
C MET A 68 -14.13 24.89 -18.48
N LEU A 69 -14.63 25.53 -17.42
CA LEU A 69 -13.79 26.38 -16.57
C LEU A 69 -12.58 25.58 -16.04
N GLY A 70 -11.40 26.18 -16.13
CA GLY A 70 -10.14 25.49 -15.82
C GLY A 70 -9.77 24.40 -16.82
N GLY A 71 -10.34 24.42 -18.04
CA GLY A 71 -10.13 23.39 -19.06
C GLY A 71 -10.66 22.02 -18.67
N LEU A 72 -11.66 21.95 -17.76
CA LEU A 72 -12.22 20.72 -17.21
C LEU A 72 -13.66 20.54 -17.67
N ASP A 73 -13.94 19.43 -18.36
CA ASP A 73 -15.28 19.00 -18.74
C ASP A 73 -15.74 17.89 -17.78
N LEU A 74 -16.83 18.17 -17.03
CA LEU A 74 -17.39 17.18 -16.08
C LEU A 74 -18.68 16.52 -16.59
N ARG A 75 -19.03 16.69 -17.86
CA ARG A 75 -20.22 16.04 -18.44
C ARG A 75 -20.00 14.52 -18.56
N ALA A 76 -21.08 13.78 -18.42
CA ALA A 76 -21.06 12.33 -18.62
C ALA A 76 -20.42 11.97 -19.98
N GLY A 77 -19.56 10.95 -19.96
CA GLY A 77 -18.80 10.49 -21.13
C GLY A 77 -17.52 11.28 -21.45
N ALA A 78 -17.28 12.44 -20.81
CA ALA A 78 -16.04 13.21 -20.97
C ALA A 78 -15.26 13.36 -19.66
N SER A 79 -15.97 13.35 -18.55
CA SER A 79 -15.44 13.70 -17.23
C SER A 79 -14.31 12.79 -16.75
N PHE A 80 -14.40 11.49 -16.97
CA PHE A 80 -13.38 10.53 -16.55
C PHE A 80 -12.02 10.84 -17.20
N ASP A 81 -12.01 10.92 -18.54
CA ASP A 81 -10.78 11.20 -19.29
C ASP A 81 -10.25 12.62 -19.02
N ALA A 82 -11.12 13.56 -18.63
CA ALA A 82 -10.70 14.90 -18.26
C ALA A 82 -10.14 15.00 -16.83
N LEU A 83 -10.42 14.01 -15.97
CA LEU A 83 -10.01 14.00 -14.56
C LEU A 83 -8.80 13.12 -14.29
N VAL A 84 -8.92 11.83 -14.65
CA VAL A 84 -7.96 10.81 -14.16
C VAL A 84 -6.64 10.92 -14.92
N ARG A 85 -5.54 11.03 -14.16
CA ARG A 85 -4.17 11.19 -14.67
C ARG A 85 -3.99 12.43 -15.59
N GLN A 86 -4.84 13.46 -15.45
CA GLN A 86 -4.75 14.68 -16.23
C GLN A 86 -4.15 15.82 -15.38
N PRO A 87 -3.15 16.54 -15.91
CA PRO A 87 -2.59 17.69 -15.19
C PRO A 87 -3.60 18.83 -15.07
N SER A 88 -3.54 19.54 -13.97
CA SER A 88 -4.35 20.73 -13.77
C SER A 88 -3.82 21.91 -14.59
N THR A 89 -4.71 22.72 -15.17
CA THR A 89 -4.31 23.94 -15.88
C THR A 89 -3.85 25.05 -14.95
N ILE A 90 -4.33 25.08 -13.70
CA ILE A 90 -3.95 26.09 -12.69
C ILE A 90 -2.74 25.69 -11.87
N ALA A 91 -2.43 24.39 -11.80
CA ALA A 91 -1.27 23.83 -11.12
C ALA A 91 -0.73 22.66 -11.95
N PRO A 92 0.04 22.90 -13.02
CA PRO A 92 0.44 21.87 -13.98
C PRO A 92 1.28 20.72 -13.39
N SER A 93 1.90 20.93 -12.24
CA SER A 93 2.60 19.87 -11.47
C SER A 93 1.65 19.01 -10.63
N THR A 94 0.35 19.33 -10.58
CA THR A 94 -0.64 18.62 -9.79
C THR A 94 -1.66 17.95 -10.73
N GLN A 95 -1.95 16.71 -10.51
CA GLN A 95 -2.98 16.01 -11.29
C GLN A 95 -4.38 16.36 -10.78
N ARG A 96 -5.36 16.32 -11.66
CA ARG A 96 -6.77 16.54 -11.30
C ARG A 96 -7.26 15.39 -10.42
N VAL A 97 -6.99 14.16 -10.82
CA VAL A 97 -7.14 12.94 -10.01
C VAL A 97 -5.90 12.08 -10.24
N LEU A 98 -5.16 11.83 -9.18
CA LEU A 98 -4.10 10.84 -9.15
C LEU A 98 -4.69 9.57 -8.52
N PRO A 99 -4.83 8.47 -9.27
CA PRO A 99 -5.32 7.21 -8.71
C PRO A 99 -4.52 6.80 -7.48
N ALA A 100 -5.20 6.24 -6.51
CA ALA A 100 -4.71 5.83 -5.19
C ALA A 100 -4.32 6.99 -4.23
N ASP A 101 -4.26 8.24 -4.70
CA ASP A 101 -3.80 9.39 -3.90
C ASP A 101 -4.82 10.55 -3.90
N GLN A 102 -5.65 10.62 -2.86
CA GLN A 102 -6.60 11.72 -2.69
C GLN A 102 -5.90 13.05 -2.35
N ASP A 103 -4.76 13.03 -1.66
CA ASP A 103 -4.09 14.24 -1.16
C ASP A 103 -3.32 14.96 -2.26
N LEU A 104 -2.83 14.22 -3.27
CA LEU A 104 -2.26 14.76 -4.49
C LEU A 104 -3.31 14.95 -5.60
N SER A 105 -4.57 14.58 -5.37
CA SER A 105 -5.69 14.79 -6.29
C SER A 105 -6.31 16.16 -6.09
N LEU A 106 -6.12 17.09 -7.03
CA LEU A 106 -6.65 18.46 -6.93
C LEU A 106 -8.17 18.49 -6.78
N LEU A 107 -8.90 17.56 -7.42
CA LEU A 107 -10.34 17.42 -7.29
C LEU A 107 -10.73 17.23 -5.82
N TYR A 108 -10.15 16.21 -5.18
CA TYR A 108 -10.44 15.91 -3.77
C TYR A 108 -10.11 17.10 -2.86
N ARG A 109 -8.92 17.68 -3.00
CA ARG A 109 -8.51 18.84 -2.19
C ARG A 109 -9.48 20.02 -2.30
N LYS A 110 -10.00 20.29 -3.49
CA LYS A 110 -10.98 21.35 -3.70
C LYS A 110 -12.34 21.04 -3.08
N LEU A 111 -12.76 19.79 -3.11
CA LEU A 111 -14.02 19.34 -2.50
C LEU A 111 -13.89 19.32 -0.96
N ALA A 112 -12.79 18.79 -0.43
CA ALA A 112 -12.49 18.79 1.00
C ALA A 112 -12.40 20.21 1.57
N ALA A 113 -11.82 21.13 0.85
CA ALA A 113 -11.78 22.54 1.26
C ALA A 113 -13.19 23.14 1.44
N GLY A 114 -14.15 22.72 0.65
CA GLY A 114 -15.56 23.13 0.80
C GLY A 114 -16.23 22.49 2.00
N THR A 115 -15.96 21.22 2.26
CA THR A 115 -16.64 20.41 3.28
C THR A 115 -15.97 20.55 4.66
N GLU A 116 -14.64 20.58 4.72
CA GLU A 116 -13.84 20.53 5.93
C GLU A 116 -13.17 21.88 6.27
N GLY A 117 -13.19 22.84 5.34
CA GLY A 117 -12.60 24.15 5.53
C GLY A 117 -11.07 24.20 5.39
N THR A 118 -10.47 23.24 4.70
CA THR A 118 -9.02 23.18 4.50
C THR A 118 -8.52 24.32 3.60
N ASP A 119 -7.31 24.83 3.85
CA ASP A 119 -6.72 25.92 3.06
C ASP A 119 -6.11 25.36 1.76
N LEU A 120 -6.51 25.93 0.64
CA LEU A 120 -6.01 25.60 -0.69
C LEU A 120 -4.80 26.43 -1.14
N GLY A 121 -4.50 27.53 -0.43
CA GLY A 121 -3.42 28.44 -0.81
C GLY A 121 -3.52 28.87 -2.28
N ALA A 122 -2.47 28.62 -3.07
CA ALA A 122 -2.40 28.98 -4.49
C ALA A 122 -3.28 28.14 -5.42
N LEU A 123 -3.92 27.07 -4.92
CA LEU A 123 -4.75 26.18 -5.75
C LEU A 123 -6.14 26.74 -6.04
N GLY A 124 -6.43 27.95 -5.61
CA GLY A 124 -7.67 28.67 -5.91
C GLY A 124 -8.79 28.37 -4.91
N GLN A 125 -10.03 28.46 -5.37
CA GLN A 125 -11.20 28.37 -4.49
C GLN A 125 -11.67 26.95 -4.28
N ALA A 126 -12.32 26.71 -3.12
CA ALA A 126 -13.04 25.49 -2.82
C ALA A 126 -14.18 25.22 -3.83
N MET A 127 -14.52 23.97 -3.99
CA MET A 127 -15.61 23.52 -4.86
C MET A 127 -16.67 22.77 -4.03
N PRO A 128 -17.94 22.83 -4.44
CA PRO A 128 -18.52 23.62 -5.54
C PRO A 128 -18.66 25.10 -5.17
N ILE A 129 -18.42 26.00 -6.12
CA ILE A 129 -18.58 27.44 -5.90
C ILE A 129 -20.05 27.81 -5.92
N GLY A 130 -20.51 28.54 -4.90
CA GLY A 130 -21.87 29.07 -4.82
C GLY A 130 -22.96 28.01 -4.65
N GLN A 131 -22.57 26.79 -4.29
CA GLN A 131 -23.46 25.67 -3.98
C GLN A 131 -23.12 25.14 -2.59
N GLU A 132 -24.04 24.34 -2.02
CA GLU A 132 -23.76 23.64 -0.77
C GLU A 132 -22.58 22.67 -0.96
N PRO A 133 -21.64 22.63 -0.04
CA PRO A 133 -20.54 21.65 -0.07
C PRO A 133 -21.03 20.19 -0.16
N LEU A 134 -20.13 19.29 -0.44
CA LEU A 134 -20.42 17.86 -0.32
C LEU A 134 -20.74 17.52 1.13
N SER A 135 -21.62 16.53 1.33
CA SER A 135 -21.73 15.93 2.66
C SER A 135 -20.44 15.17 3.03
N ALA A 136 -20.24 14.89 4.29
CA ALA A 136 -19.11 14.06 4.73
C ALA A 136 -19.11 12.68 4.03
N ASP A 137 -20.30 12.07 3.87
CA ASP A 137 -20.44 10.78 3.18
C ASP A 137 -20.07 10.89 1.69
N GLN A 138 -20.51 11.95 1.00
CA GLN A 138 -20.15 12.16 -0.41
C GLN A 138 -18.64 12.40 -0.59
N LEU A 139 -18.02 13.14 0.32
CA LEU A 139 -16.58 13.37 0.30
C LEU A 139 -15.82 12.06 0.57
N GLU A 140 -16.29 11.27 1.53
CA GLU A 140 -15.71 9.95 1.82
C GLU A 140 -15.85 8.98 0.65
N ALA A 141 -17.00 8.95 -0.03
CA ALA A 141 -17.16 8.15 -1.25
C ALA A 141 -16.16 8.55 -2.34
N MET A 142 -15.90 9.85 -2.50
CA MET A 142 -14.90 10.37 -3.43
C MET A 142 -13.49 9.93 -3.02
N ARG A 143 -13.17 10.00 -1.73
CA ARG A 143 -11.89 9.56 -1.18
C ARG A 143 -11.67 8.06 -1.45
N LEU A 144 -12.66 7.23 -1.13
CA LEU A 144 -12.59 5.78 -1.34
C LEU A 144 -12.46 5.42 -2.83
N TRP A 145 -13.18 6.12 -3.72
CA TRP A 145 -13.04 5.89 -5.15
C TRP A 145 -11.61 6.19 -5.64
N ILE A 146 -11.03 7.31 -5.23
CA ILE A 146 -9.65 7.66 -5.59
C ILE A 146 -8.68 6.63 -5.01
N ARG A 147 -8.82 6.29 -3.73
CA ARG A 147 -8.00 5.28 -3.04
C ARG A 147 -8.11 3.90 -3.69
N GLY A 148 -9.28 3.55 -4.17
CA GLY A 148 -9.53 2.31 -4.91
C GLY A 148 -9.03 2.32 -6.36
N GLY A 149 -8.12 3.25 -6.72
CA GLY A 149 -7.51 3.32 -8.05
C GLY A 149 -8.27 4.18 -9.06
N ALA A 150 -9.30 4.93 -8.64
CA ALA A 150 -10.10 5.83 -9.49
C ALA A 150 -10.61 5.15 -10.78
N SER A 151 -11.11 3.92 -10.68
CA SER A 151 -11.62 3.15 -11.84
C SER A 151 -12.88 3.76 -12.43
N SER A 152 -13.08 3.59 -13.77
CA SER A 152 -14.30 3.98 -14.50
C SER A 152 -15.38 2.91 -14.45
N ASP A 153 -15.03 1.65 -14.22
CA ASP A 153 -15.85 0.48 -14.49
C ASP A 153 -16.04 -0.48 -13.31
N SER A 154 -15.44 -0.17 -12.15
CA SER A 154 -15.55 -0.97 -10.95
C SER A 154 -16.31 -0.26 -9.83
N ILE A 155 -16.88 -1.06 -8.93
CA ILE A 155 -17.51 -0.55 -7.71
C ILE A 155 -16.55 -0.74 -6.55
N VAL A 156 -16.26 0.37 -5.87
CA VAL A 156 -15.51 0.37 -4.61
C VAL A 156 -16.52 0.16 -3.47
N GLY A 157 -16.25 -0.82 -2.60
CA GLY A 157 -17.15 -1.18 -1.50
C GLY A 157 -17.46 0.02 -0.60
N GLY A 158 -18.71 0.07 -0.09
CA GLY A 158 -19.21 1.13 0.78
C GLY A 158 -19.51 2.47 0.10
N THR A 159 -19.03 2.70 -1.14
CA THR A 159 -19.21 4.01 -1.79
C THR A 159 -20.66 4.29 -2.18
N LEU A 160 -21.40 3.28 -2.59
CA LEU A 160 -22.80 3.46 -3.02
C LEU A 160 -23.70 3.80 -1.84
N GLU A 161 -23.51 3.20 -0.67
CA GLU A 161 -24.22 3.57 0.57
C GLU A 161 -23.95 5.02 0.95
N LEU A 162 -22.69 5.45 0.91
CA LEU A 162 -22.27 6.84 1.14
C LEU A 162 -22.86 7.82 0.13
N LEU A 163 -23.18 7.35 -1.08
CA LEU A 163 -23.83 8.13 -2.14
C LEU A 163 -25.37 8.07 -2.08
N GLY A 164 -25.94 7.47 -1.02
CA GLY A 164 -27.37 7.48 -0.73
C GLY A 164 -28.13 6.27 -1.22
N CYS A 165 -27.45 5.19 -1.55
CA CYS A 165 -28.08 3.90 -1.83
C CYS A 165 -28.51 3.19 -0.54
N ASP A 166 -29.62 2.51 -0.54
CA ASP A 166 -30.28 1.94 0.64
C ASP A 166 -29.70 0.61 1.13
N GLY A 167 -28.39 0.37 1.02
CA GLY A 167 -27.75 -0.84 1.54
C GLY A 167 -28.25 -2.18 0.97
N SER A 168 -29.12 -2.14 -0.04
CA SER A 168 -29.56 -3.34 -0.77
C SER A 168 -28.55 -3.78 -1.84
N PHE A 169 -27.56 -2.94 -2.10
CA PHE A 169 -26.51 -3.23 -3.05
C PHE A 169 -25.34 -3.96 -2.33
N ASP A 170 -25.11 -5.19 -2.73
CA ASP A 170 -24.05 -6.05 -2.20
C ASP A 170 -23.14 -6.45 -3.38
N PRO A 171 -22.13 -5.62 -3.70
CA PRO A 171 -21.26 -5.89 -4.84
C PRO A 171 -20.52 -7.20 -4.67
N ASP A 172 -20.27 -7.88 -5.76
CA ASP A 172 -19.33 -9.00 -5.77
C ASP A 172 -17.91 -8.47 -5.60
N PRO A 173 -17.04 -9.20 -4.89
CA PRO A 173 -15.62 -8.87 -4.83
C PRO A 173 -15.01 -8.76 -6.23
N ASN A 174 -14.21 -7.71 -6.44
CA ASN A 174 -13.63 -7.44 -7.75
C ASN A 174 -12.51 -8.44 -8.08
N LYS A 175 -12.83 -9.41 -8.93
CA LYS A 175 -11.86 -10.42 -9.42
C LYS A 175 -11.41 -10.03 -10.82
N ILE A 176 -10.10 -9.94 -11.02
CA ILE A 176 -9.55 -9.69 -12.35
C ILE A 176 -9.57 -10.97 -13.21
N THR A 177 -9.50 -10.79 -14.52
CA THR A 177 -9.17 -11.90 -15.41
C THR A 177 -7.73 -12.34 -15.16
N PRO A 178 -7.48 -13.63 -14.89
CA PRO A 178 -6.12 -14.14 -14.69
C PRO A 178 -5.16 -13.69 -15.79
N LEU A 179 -4.00 -13.21 -15.41
CA LEU A 179 -2.97 -12.79 -16.35
C LEU A 179 -2.51 -14.01 -17.18
N PRO A 180 -2.65 -13.99 -18.52
CA PRO A 180 -2.20 -15.10 -19.34
C PRO A 180 -0.68 -15.31 -19.19
N ALA A 181 -0.26 -16.55 -18.97
CA ALA A 181 1.16 -16.89 -18.96
C ALA A 181 1.81 -16.58 -20.33
N PRO A 182 3.06 -16.08 -20.34
CA PRO A 182 3.79 -15.90 -21.58
C PRO A 182 4.03 -17.25 -22.28
N PRO A 183 4.24 -17.28 -23.60
CA PRO A 183 4.73 -18.47 -24.27
C PRO A 183 6.01 -18.97 -23.58
N SER A 184 6.16 -20.29 -23.42
CA SER A 184 7.27 -20.90 -22.67
C SER A 184 8.68 -20.59 -23.23
N ASP A 185 8.75 -20.22 -24.50
CA ASP A 185 9.97 -19.75 -25.16
C ASP A 185 10.22 -18.24 -25.02
N LYS A 186 9.33 -17.50 -24.33
CA LYS A 186 9.38 -16.05 -24.18
C LYS A 186 9.41 -15.56 -22.73
N GLY A 187 9.04 -16.38 -21.78
CA GLY A 187 8.99 -15.96 -20.40
C GLY A 187 8.50 -17.05 -19.44
N VAL A 188 8.42 -16.67 -18.19
CA VAL A 188 7.86 -17.49 -17.10
C VAL A 188 6.78 -16.72 -16.37
N GLN A 189 5.87 -17.44 -15.72
CA GLN A 189 4.89 -16.88 -14.82
C GLN A 189 5.08 -17.43 -13.41
N PHE A 190 5.09 -16.54 -12.44
CA PHE A 190 4.86 -16.86 -11.04
C PHE A 190 3.38 -16.64 -10.70
N TYR A 191 2.86 -17.47 -9.84
CA TYR A 191 1.47 -17.44 -9.40
C TYR A 191 1.41 -17.58 -7.89
N ALA A 192 0.65 -16.73 -7.24
CA ALA A 192 0.26 -16.90 -5.85
C ALA A 192 -1.17 -17.45 -5.79
N GLY A 193 -1.32 -18.61 -5.18
CA GLY A 193 -2.63 -19.20 -4.93
C GLY A 193 -3.52 -18.28 -4.09
N GLY A 194 -4.84 -18.41 -4.28
CA GLY A 194 -5.81 -17.57 -3.58
C GLY A 194 -5.77 -17.78 -2.08
N TRP A 195 -5.45 -16.73 -1.32
CA TRP A 195 -5.65 -16.71 0.11
C TRP A 195 -6.97 -16.01 0.45
N ASP A 196 -7.69 -16.55 1.43
CA ASP A 196 -9.03 -16.10 1.77
C ASP A 196 -8.99 -14.82 2.60
N ILE A 197 -9.91 -13.88 2.30
CA ILE A 197 -10.16 -12.67 3.08
C ILE A 197 -11.66 -12.57 3.36
N GLU A 198 -11.99 -12.38 4.64
CA GLU A 198 -13.37 -12.29 5.10
C GLU A 198 -14.08 -11.03 4.57
N ALA A 199 -15.41 -11.02 4.67
CA ALA A 199 -16.21 -9.86 4.36
C ALA A 199 -15.89 -8.70 5.32
N GLU A 200 -15.86 -7.46 4.81
CA GLU A 200 -15.60 -6.24 5.57
C GLU A 200 -14.33 -6.33 6.43
N ALA A 201 -13.28 -6.99 5.87
CA ALA A 201 -12.03 -7.25 6.55
C ALA A 201 -10.82 -6.67 5.82
N GLU A 202 -9.84 -6.32 6.60
CA GLU A 202 -8.46 -6.05 6.17
C GLU A 202 -7.58 -7.16 6.71
N ASP A 203 -6.73 -7.73 5.87
CA ASP A 203 -5.75 -8.73 6.31
C ASP A 203 -4.50 -8.66 5.43
N GLU A 204 -3.39 -9.09 6.00
CA GLU A 204 -2.10 -9.19 5.31
C GLU A 204 -1.46 -10.52 5.66
N VAL A 205 -1.04 -11.24 4.64
CA VAL A 205 -0.46 -12.57 4.79
C VAL A 205 0.88 -12.69 4.11
N CYS A 206 1.72 -13.58 4.66
CA CYS A 206 2.95 -14.03 4.02
C CYS A 206 2.98 -15.54 3.88
N PHE A 207 3.50 -15.98 2.76
CA PHE A 207 3.83 -17.38 2.50
C PHE A 207 4.95 -17.48 1.47
N ALA A 208 5.59 -18.63 1.39
CA ALA A 208 6.58 -18.91 0.35
C ALA A 208 6.09 -20.04 -0.55
N SER A 209 6.47 -19.98 -1.83
CA SER A 209 6.31 -21.05 -2.81
C SER A 209 7.64 -21.41 -3.44
N TYR A 210 7.82 -22.68 -3.77
CA TYR A 210 9.00 -23.14 -4.51
C TYR A 210 8.73 -23.08 -6.01
N TYR A 211 9.77 -22.79 -6.79
CA TYR A 211 9.74 -22.88 -8.25
C TYR A 211 11.00 -23.55 -8.78
N ASP A 212 10.86 -24.26 -9.91
CA ASP A 212 11.97 -24.82 -10.67
C ASP A 212 11.70 -24.69 -12.17
N PHE A 213 12.46 -23.80 -12.81
CA PHE A 213 12.39 -23.53 -14.24
C PHE A 213 13.58 -24.12 -15.01
N THR A 214 14.36 -25.02 -14.37
CA THR A 214 15.60 -25.57 -14.95
C THR A 214 15.36 -26.19 -16.33
N ASP A 215 14.28 -26.94 -16.49
CA ASP A 215 13.93 -27.63 -17.72
C ASP A 215 13.05 -26.79 -18.67
N SER A 216 12.49 -25.68 -18.21
CA SER A 216 11.53 -24.88 -18.98
C SER A 216 12.16 -23.64 -19.61
N VAL A 217 13.20 -23.07 -19.01
CA VAL A 217 13.89 -21.90 -19.56
C VAL A 217 14.85 -22.34 -20.67
N PRO A 218 14.68 -21.84 -21.91
CA PRO A 218 15.60 -22.17 -23.00
C PRO A 218 17.06 -21.75 -22.69
N ALA A 219 18.02 -22.58 -23.09
CA ALA A 219 19.44 -22.38 -22.75
C ALA A 219 20.01 -21.03 -23.19
N GLU A 220 19.47 -20.42 -24.23
CA GLU A 220 19.85 -19.10 -24.74
C GLU A 220 19.52 -17.95 -23.78
N TYR A 221 18.60 -18.16 -22.84
CA TYR A 221 18.25 -17.20 -21.82
C TYR A 221 18.90 -17.48 -20.48
N GLN A 222 19.59 -18.61 -20.33
CA GLN A 222 20.30 -18.96 -19.11
C GLN A 222 21.65 -18.21 -19.03
N VAL A 223 22.03 -17.88 -17.80
CA VAL A 223 23.31 -17.21 -17.49
C VAL A 223 23.93 -17.84 -16.24
N ASP A 224 25.24 -17.75 -16.14
CA ASP A 224 25.94 -18.03 -14.88
C ASP A 224 25.69 -16.87 -13.90
N CYS A 225 25.43 -17.18 -12.64
CA CYS A 225 25.18 -16.20 -11.59
C CYS A 225 25.84 -16.61 -10.27
N GLU A 226 27.17 -16.68 -10.28
CA GLU A 226 27.99 -17.09 -9.13
C GLU A 226 27.81 -16.20 -7.90
N GLN A 227 27.31 -14.97 -8.07
CA GLN A 227 26.95 -14.09 -6.95
C GLN A 227 25.86 -14.68 -6.04
N PHE A 228 25.06 -15.64 -6.54
CA PHE A 228 24.05 -16.35 -5.74
C PHE A 228 24.50 -17.74 -5.27
N GLY A 229 25.75 -18.10 -5.54
CA GLY A 229 26.35 -19.37 -5.14
C GLY A 229 27.17 -20.03 -6.25
N GLU A 230 28.16 -20.81 -5.86
CA GLU A 230 29.03 -21.52 -6.80
C GLU A 230 28.24 -22.45 -7.74
N GLY A 231 28.43 -22.29 -9.05
CA GLY A 231 27.76 -23.07 -10.07
C GLY A 231 26.28 -22.79 -10.26
N ARG A 232 25.76 -21.72 -9.68
CA ARG A 232 24.36 -21.31 -9.88
C ARG A 232 24.10 -20.88 -11.31
N LYS A 233 22.94 -21.29 -11.80
CA LYS A 233 22.38 -20.86 -13.08
C LYS A 233 21.14 -20.00 -12.85
N CYS A 234 21.07 -18.93 -13.61
CA CYS A 234 19.97 -17.97 -13.62
C CYS A 234 19.37 -17.88 -15.03
N PHE A 235 18.27 -17.18 -15.13
CA PHE A 235 17.74 -16.69 -16.41
C PHE A 235 17.69 -15.15 -16.41
N ALA A 236 17.86 -14.59 -17.60
CA ALA A 236 17.80 -13.15 -17.82
C ALA A 236 16.39 -12.72 -18.24
N PHE A 237 15.86 -11.68 -17.61
CA PHE A 237 14.57 -11.11 -17.94
C PHE A 237 14.63 -9.58 -17.96
N GLY A 238 13.72 -8.96 -18.70
CA GLY A 238 13.60 -7.49 -18.78
C GLY A 238 12.25 -7.03 -18.26
N ARG A 239 11.19 -7.25 -19.06
CA ARG A 239 9.83 -6.86 -18.70
C ARG A 239 9.30 -7.69 -17.54
N ASN A 240 8.75 -7.00 -16.56
CA ASN A 240 7.98 -7.55 -15.46
C ASN A 240 6.54 -7.03 -15.55
N GLU A 241 5.56 -7.91 -15.43
CA GLU A 241 4.14 -7.57 -15.44
C GLU A 241 3.45 -8.27 -14.28
N LEU A 242 2.92 -7.49 -13.35
CA LEU A 242 2.18 -7.98 -12.19
C LEU A 242 0.69 -7.71 -12.40
N ALA A 243 -0.14 -8.67 -12.04
CA ALA A 243 -1.58 -8.51 -11.92
C ALA A 243 -2.07 -9.19 -10.63
N GLN A 244 -3.01 -8.55 -9.96
CA GLN A 244 -3.58 -9.00 -8.68
C GLN A 244 -5.04 -8.62 -8.57
N ASP A 245 -5.82 -9.37 -7.79
CA ASP A 245 -7.24 -9.08 -7.60
C ASP A 245 -7.47 -7.69 -7.01
N GLY A 246 -8.62 -7.10 -7.32
CA GLY A 246 -8.93 -5.72 -6.95
C GLY A 246 -9.05 -5.45 -5.45
N GLN A 247 -9.13 -6.50 -4.62
CA GLN A 247 -9.05 -6.39 -3.16
C GLN A 247 -7.60 -6.32 -2.66
N SER A 248 -6.61 -6.57 -3.53
CA SER A 248 -5.21 -6.40 -3.15
C SER A 248 -4.90 -4.93 -2.99
N HIS A 249 -4.45 -4.54 -1.80
CA HIS A 249 -4.00 -3.19 -1.53
C HIS A 249 -2.55 -3.02 -1.96
N HIS A 250 -1.69 -3.91 -1.49
CA HIS A 250 -0.33 -3.99 -2.00
C HIS A 250 0.23 -5.42 -1.94
N SER A 251 1.25 -5.65 -2.72
CA SER A 251 2.07 -6.85 -2.62
C SER A 251 3.55 -6.51 -2.67
N ILE A 252 4.33 -7.24 -1.90
CA ILE A 252 5.79 -7.22 -1.95
C ILE A 252 6.21 -8.65 -2.27
N ILE A 253 6.85 -8.82 -3.42
CA ILE A 253 7.20 -10.14 -3.95
C ILE A 253 8.71 -10.22 -4.06
N SER A 254 9.32 -11.15 -3.35
CA SER A 254 10.76 -11.33 -3.31
C SER A 254 11.15 -12.75 -3.69
N VAL A 255 12.33 -12.92 -4.26
CA VAL A 255 12.93 -14.23 -4.52
C VAL A 255 14.11 -14.43 -3.58
N TYR A 256 14.07 -15.52 -2.82
CA TYR A 256 15.18 -15.96 -1.99
C TYR A 256 16.27 -16.59 -2.89
N THR A 257 17.46 -16.00 -2.91
CA THR A 257 18.52 -16.33 -3.85
C THR A 257 19.45 -17.45 -3.42
N PRO A 258 19.72 -17.72 -2.13
CA PRO A 258 20.56 -18.84 -1.73
C PRO A 258 19.98 -20.19 -2.14
N ASP A 259 20.85 -21.15 -2.39
CA ASP A 259 20.42 -22.54 -2.67
C ASP A 259 19.91 -23.17 -1.37
N SER A 260 18.73 -23.81 -1.46
CA SER A 260 18.13 -24.46 -0.30
C SER A 260 17.29 -25.65 -0.76
N ASP A 261 17.28 -26.71 0.03
CA ASP A 261 16.44 -27.88 -0.22
C ASP A 261 14.98 -27.55 0.10
N PRO A 262 14.05 -27.60 -0.88
CA PRO A 262 12.64 -27.34 -0.64
C PRO A 262 11.97 -28.33 0.31
N LEU A 263 12.52 -29.52 0.49
CA LEU A 263 12.04 -30.52 1.43
C LEU A 263 12.72 -30.42 2.81
N GLY A 264 13.62 -29.44 2.99
CA GLY A 264 14.25 -29.17 4.27
C GLY A 264 13.24 -28.74 5.34
N GLU A 265 13.47 -29.15 6.60
CA GLU A 265 12.57 -28.86 7.74
C GLU A 265 12.38 -27.36 7.96
N GLN A 266 13.32 -26.52 7.51
CA GLN A 266 13.25 -25.07 7.59
C GLN A 266 12.09 -24.45 6.80
N TRP A 267 11.62 -25.10 5.71
CA TRP A 267 10.53 -24.63 4.87
C TRP A 267 9.17 -25.21 5.24
N GLY A 268 9.12 -26.45 5.71
CA GLY A 268 7.88 -27.19 5.92
C GLY A 268 7.06 -26.79 7.16
N PRO A 269 5.83 -27.25 7.31
CA PRO A 269 5.12 -28.13 6.37
C PRO A 269 4.65 -27.39 5.12
N TRP A 270 4.51 -28.11 4.01
CA TRP A 270 3.94 -27.59 2.78
C TRP A 270 2.46 -27.97 2.67
N THR A 271 1.63 -27.01 2.34
CA THR A 271 0.18 -27.18 2.20
C THR A 271 -0.34 -26.45 0.97
N CYS A 272 -1.43 -26.94 0.41
CA CYS A 272 -2.10 -26.29 -0.70
C CYS A 272 -2.79 -25.00 -0.25
N LEU A 273 -2.50 -23.89 -0.92
CA LEU A 273 -3.16 -22.61 -0.73
C LEU A 273 -4.17 -22.42 -1.87
N GLY A 274 -5.44 -22.16 -1.49
CA GLY A 274 -6.54 -22.01 -2.45
C GLY A 274 -7.00 -23.31 -3.11
N GLY A 275 -8.08 -23.21 -3.90
CA GLY A 275 -8.64 -24.30 -4.67
C GLY A 275 -9.26 -25.43 -3.84
N ASP A 276 -9.62 -26.52 -4.51
CA ASP A 276 -10.37 -27.65 -3.92
C ASP A 276 -9.56 -28.45 -2.87
N LYS A 277 -8.23 -28.34 -2.90
CA LYS A 277 -7.33 -29.05 -1.98
C LYS A 277 -6.75 -28.14 -0.89
N ALA A 278 -7.32 -26.98 -0.66
CA ALA A 278 -6.84 -26.04 0.35
C ALA A 278 -6.61 -26.73 1.71
N GLY A 279 -5.41 -26.53 2.28
CA GLY A 279 -4.99 -27.13 3.54
C GLY A 279 -4.48 -28.57 3.47
N GLU A 280 -4.58 -29.28 2.33
CA GLU A 280 -3.97 -30.59 2.17
C GLU A 280 -2.44 -30.47 2.07
N SER A 281 -1.73 -31.48 2.60
CA SER A 281 -0.27 -31.55 2.45
C SER A 281 0.13 -31.75 1.00
N CYS A 282 1.19 -31.10 0.56
CA CYS A 282 1.70 -31.17 -0.80
C CYS A 282 3.22 -31.31 -0.84
N ASP A 283 3.72 -31.76 -1.97
CA ASP A 283 5.15 -31.77 -2.30
C ASP A 283 5.43 -30.54 -3.18
N PRO A 284 6.25 -29.56 -2.72
CA PRO A 284 6.52 -28.34 -3.47
C PRO A 284 7.29 -28.58 -4.78
N THR A 285 7.91 -29.76 -4.94
CA THR A 285 8.66 -30.12 -6.16
C THR A 285 7.79 -30.83 -7.20
N ALA A 286 6.58 -31.24 -6.82
CA ALA A 286 5.68 -31.93 -7.73
C ALA A 286 4.84 -30.93 -8.54
N ALA A 287 4.89 -31.05 -9.86
CA ALA A 287 4.02 -30.28 -10.73
C ALA A 287 2.54 -30.57 -10.40
N ASP A 288 1.72 -29.53 -10.36
CA ASP A 288 0.26 -29.60 -10.13
C ASP A 288 -0.16 -30.32 -8.84
N ALA A 289 0.70 -30.34 -7.81
CA ALA A 289 0.42 -31.01 -6.53
C ALA A 289 -0.94 -30.60 -5.93
N CYS A 290 -1.31 -29.35 -6.07
CA CYS A 290 -2.51 -28.75 -5.50
C CYS A 290 -3.68 -28.60 -6.49
N GLY A 291 -3.46 -28.83 -7.79
CA GLY A 291 -4.48 -28.68 -8.83
C GLY A 291 -4.63 -27.24 -9.34
N ALA A 292 -5.70 -27.01 -10.12
CA ALA A 292 -5.92 -25.73 -10.77
C ALA A 292 -6.23 -24.60 -9.76
N ARG A 293 -5.67 -23.42 -10.00
CA ARG A 293 -5.85 -22.22 -9.16
C ARG A 293 -5.50 -22.45 -7.69
N SER A 294 -4.49 -23.26 -7.46
CA SER A 294 -3.97 -23.58 -6.14
C SER A 294 -2.46 -23.71 -6.22
N GLN A 295 -1.78 -23.50 -5.12
CA GLN A 295 -0.33 -23.54 -5.06
C GLN A 295 0.14 -24.27 -3.81
N CYS A 296 1.22 -25.06 -3.93
CA CYS A 296 1.89 -25.64 -2.79
C CYS A 296 2.78 -24.59 -2.14
N THR A 297 2.43 -24.21 -0.92
CA THR A 297 3.09 -23.11 -0.19
C THR A 297 3.45 -23.52 1.24
N THR A 298 4.33 -22.75 1.87
CA THR A 298 4.39 -22.74 3.33
C THR A 298 3.07 -22.25 3.90
N PRO A 299 2.70 -22.58 5.14
CA PRO A 299 1.50 -22.03 5.74
C PRO A 299 1.52 -20.50 5.70
N ALA A 300 0.40 -19.92 5.26
CA ALA A 300 0.23 -18.47 5.33
C ALA A 300 0.25 -18.01 6.79
N VAL A 301 1.01 -16.96 7.06
CA VAL A 301 1.10 -16.32 8.38
C VAL A 301 0.66 -14.88 8.27
N THR A 302 0.11 -14.33 9.35
CA THR A 302 -0.35 -12.94 9.35
C THR A 302 0.82 -11.95 9.24
N SER A 303 0.54 -10.76 8.78
CA SER A 303 1.44 -9.68 8.38
C SER A 303 2.59 -9.40 9.33
N VAL A 304 2.32 -9.40 10.61
CA VAL A 304 3.35 -9.11 11.63
C VAL A 304 4.48 -10.14 11.60
N ALA A 305 4.23 -11.33 11.06
CA ALA A 305 5.25 -12.35 10.84
C ALA A 305 5.96 -12.20 9.49
N CYS A 306 5.44 -11.39 8.57
CA CYS A 306 6.04 -11.10 7.26
C CYS A 306 7.32 -10.29 7.35
N ARG A 307 7.46 -9.49 8.37
CA ARG A 307 8.68 -8.77 8.75
C ARG A 307 9.38 -8.07 7.63
N GLY A 308 8.55 -7.41 6.84
CA GLY A 308 9.05 -6.58 5.81
C GLY A 308 10.13 -7.29 5.01
N TYR A 309 9.79 -8.37 4.32
CA TYR A 309 10.64 -8.89 3.25
C TYR A 309 11.28 -10.24 3.48
N ASP A 310 11.15 -10.84 4.66
CA ASP A 310 11.91 -12.06 4.93
C ASP A 310 11.00 -13.19 5.42
N HIS A 311 10.21 -13.75 4.55
CA HIS A 311 9.66 -15.06 4.77
C HIS A 311 10.70 -16.09 4.38
N ALA A 312 11.74 -16.09 5.18
CA ALA A 312 12.75 -17.11 5.07
C ALA A 312 12.35 -18.32 5.89
N PRO A 313 13.00 -19.46 5.68
CA PRO A 313 12.91 -20.62 6.54
C PRO A 313 13.03 -20.20 8.00
N ARG A 314 12.48 -20.99 8.90
CA ARG A 314 12.51 -20.73 10.36
C ARG A 314 13.88 -20.33 10.90
N ASP A 315 14.96 -20.83 10.27
CA ASP A 315 16.35 -20.53 10.64
C ASP A 315 16.84 -19.18 10.07
N PHE A 316 16.13 -18.62 9.11
CA PHE A 316 16.34 -17.26 8.62
C PHE A 316 15.51 -16.23 9.39
N GLY A 317 14.79 -16.68 10.39
CA GLY A 317 14.23 -15.75 11.34
C GLY A 317 15.25 -14.69 11.59
N LEU A 318 14.89 -13.49 11.64
CA LEU A 318 15.55 -12.23 11.94
C LEU A 318 17.04 -12.26 12.40
N GLY A 319 17.61 -13.43 12.65
CA GLY A 319 19.03 -13.61 12.97
C GLY A 319 19.97 -13.49 11.78
N GLY A 320 19.47 -13.68 10.56
CA GLY A 320 20.28 -13.63 9.34
C GLY A 320 20.00 -12.42 8.45
N GLY A 321 18.73 -12.04 8.29
CA GLY A 321 18.31 -11.06 7.30
C GLY A 321 18.64 -9.61 7.61
N PHE A 322 18.72 -9.24 8.88
CA PHE A 322 19.04 -7.86 9.28
C PHE A 322 20.50 -7.65 9.71
N ALA A 323 21.30 -8.69 9.81
CA ALA A 323 22.71 -8.59 10.20
C ALA A 323 23.69 -8.53 9.01
N GLY A 324 23.18 -8.78 7.78
CA GLY A 324 23.88 -8.59 6.53
C GLY A 324 23.14 -7.59 5.63
N PRO A 325 23.73 -7.12 4.54
CA PRO A 325 22.98 -6.38 3.55
C PRO A 325 21.82 -7.27 3.08
N ALA A 326 20.58 -6.86 3.37
CA ALA A 326 19.36 -7.59 2.99
C ALA A 326 19.29 -7.84 1.46
N GLY A 327 20.08 -7.09 0.68
CA GLY A 327 20.26 -7.28 -0.75
C GLY A 327 21.00 -8.55 -1.17
N ASP A 328 21.74 -9.22 -0.30
CA ASP A 328 22.55 -10.37 -0.71
C ASP A 328 21.78 -11.70 -0.77
N THR A 329 20.63 -11.78 -0.11
CA THR A 329 19.84 -13.02 -0.02
C THR A 329 18.47 -12.95 -0.69
N GLN A 330 18.06 -11.78 -1.13
CA GLN A 330 16.76 -11.57 -1.76
C GLN A 330 16.86 -10.61 -2.96
N ILE A 331 16.06 -10.89 -3.97
CA ILE A 331 15.79 -9.97 -5.08
C ILE A 331 14.32 -9.59 -5.01
N GLN A 332 14.01 -8.32 -4.92
CA GLN A 332 12.65 -7.85 -5.06
C GLN A 332 12.19 -8.06 -6.49
N LEU A 333 11.23 -8.93 -6.68
CA LEU A 333 10.69 -9.27 -7.99
C LEU A 333 9.66 -8.24 -8.45
N GLY A 334 8.92 -7.69 -7.52
CA GLY A 334 7.89 -6.70 -7.80
C GLY A 334 7.19 -6.26 -6.54
N GLY A 335 6.44 -5.20 -6.69
CA GLY A 335 5.48 -4.69 -5.73
C GLY A 335 4.49 -3.83 -6.49
N ALA A 336 3.24 -3.88 -6.14
CA ALA A 336 2.22 -3.05 -6.73
C ALA A 336 1.21 -2.65 -5.67
N GLN A 337 0.76 -1.43 -5.77
CA GLN A 337 -0.35 -0.86 -5.01
C GLN A 337 -1.66 -0.89 -5.83
N GLU A 338 -1.55 -1.20 -7.11
CA GLU A 338 -2.66 -1.26 -8.05
C GLU A 338 -2.91 -2.71 -8.49
N SER A 339 -4.08 -2.98 -9.07
CA SER A 339 -4.42 -4.31 -9.60
C SER A 339 -3.49 -4.78 -10.71
N SER A 340 -2.71 -3.88 -11.33
CA SER A 340 -1.72 -4.24 -12.33
C SER A 340 -0.57 -3.25 -12.39
N SER A 341 0.64 -3.75 -12.62
CA SER A 341 1.80 -2.92 -12.92
C SER A 341 2.64 -3.54 -14.02
N ILE A 342 3.27 -2.69 -14.83
CA ILE A 342 4.19 -3.11 -15.89
C ILE A 342 5.48 -2.32 -15.73
N ASP A 343 6.57 -3.01 -15.50
CA ASP A 343 7.90 -2.44 -15.42
C ASP A 343 8.74 -2.91 -16.63
N VAL A 344 9.22 -1.94 -17.41
CA VAL A 344 10.05 -2.18 -18.59
C VAL A 344 11.32 -1.36 -18.45
N PRO A 345 12.45 -2.00 -18.18
CA PRO A 345 13.71 -1.28 -18.07
C PRO A 345 14.14 -0.67 -19.42
N PRO A 346 15.04 0.32 -19.41
CA PRO A 346 15.62 0.86 -20.63
C PRO A 346 16.29 -0.22 -21.50
N PRO A 347 16.38 -0.01 -22.81
CA PRO A 347 17.05 -0.95 -23.72
C PRO A 347 18.46 -1.32 -23.24
N GLY A 348 18.77 -2.59 -23.23
CA GLY A 348 20.05 -3.13 -22.76
C GLY A 348 20.09 -3.46 -21.26
N VAL A 349 19.16 -2.95 -20.48
CA VAL A 349 19.07 -3.25 -19.03
C VAL A 349 18.24 -4.51 -18.82
N TYR A 350 18.72 -5.43 -17.99
CA TYR A 350 18.06 -6.67 -17.67
C TYR A 350 18.28 -7.06 -16.19
N SER A 351 17.45 -7.93 -15.70
CA SER A 351 17.58 -8.56 -14.38
C SER A 351 17.84 -10.04 -14.52
N ILE A 352 18.34 -10.68 -13.47
CA ILE A 352 18.56 -12.13 -13.43
C ILE A 352 17.92 -12.74 -12.20
N LEU A 353 17.41 -13.96 -12.34
CA LEU A 353 16.90 -14.76 -11.24
C LEU A 353 17.44 -16.19 -11.33
N PRO A 354 17.70 -16.86 -10.18
CA PRO A 354 18.00 -18.27 -10.17
C PRO A 354 16.96 -19.10 -10.94
N LEU A 355 17.39 -20.16 -11.63
CA LEU A 355 16.46 -21.05 -12.34
C LEU A 355 15.49 -21.77 -11.39
N LYS A 356 15.89 -21.97 -10.14
CA LYS A 356 15.07 -22.55 -9.08
C LYS A 356 15.30 -21.83 -7.75
N GLY A 357 14.30 -21.78 -6.93
CA GLY A 357 14.35 -21.09 -5.64
C GLY A 357 12.98 -20.94 -5.02
N PHE A 358 12.86 -19.94 -4.15
CA PHE A 358 11.63 -19.68 -3.41
C PHE A 358 11.17 -18.26 -3.67
N VAL A 359 9.88 -18.11 -3.88
CA VAL A 359 9.21 -16.80 -3.92
C VAL A 359 8.55 -16.57 -2.58
N SER A 360 8.85 -15.45 -1.97
CA SER A 360 8.13 -14.92 -0.81
C SER A 360 7.06 -13.98 -1.30
N TRP A 361 5.84 -14.22 -0.88
CA TRP A 361 4.66 -13.42 -1.16
C TRP A 361 4.22 -12.72 0.11
N ASN A 362 4.31 -11.41 0.14
CA ASN A 362 3.64 -10.58 1.12
C ASN A 362 2.47 -9.93 0.40
N SER A 363 1.27 -10.25 0.80
CA SER A 363 0.04 -9.78 0.17
C SER A 363 -0.87 -9.18 1.22
N HIS A 364 -1.22 -7.90 1.02
CA HIS A 364 -2.14 -7.15 1.86
C HIS A 364 -3.40 -6.83 1.07
N GLY A 365 -4.55 -7.02 1.69
CA GLY A 365 -5.84 -6.82 1.04
C GLY A 365 -6.88 -6.16 1.92
N PHE A 366 -7.78 -5.43 1.26
CA PHE A 366 -8.99 -4.88 1.83
C PHE A 366 -10.20 -5.46 1.12
N ASN A 367 -11.01 -6.21 1.83
CA ASN A 367 -12.30 -6.64 1.32
C ASN A 367 -13.41 -5.75 1.91
N LEU A 368 -13.78 -4.73 1.19
CA LEU A 368 -14.84 -3.80 1.57
C LEU A 368 -16.25 -4.28 1.17
N THR A 369 -16.37 -5.51 0.66
CA THR A 369 -17.63 -6.12 0.30
C THR A 369 -18.20 -6.96 1.45
N LYS A 370 -19.50 -7.26 1.39
CA LYS A 370 -20.17 -8.12 2.40
C LYS A 370 -20.02 -9.62 2.11
N LYS A 371 -19.15 -10.00 1.17
CA LYS A 371 -18.90 -11.37 0.77
C LYS A 371 -17.43 -11.70 0.98
N ALA A 372 -17.16 -12.81 1.64
CA ALA A 372 -15.79 -13.34 1.69
C ALA A 372 -15.29 -13.66 0.27
N THR A 373 -13.99 -13.50 0.04
CA THR A 373 -13.34 -13.77 -1.23
C THR A 373 -11.92 -14.30 -1.03
N SER A 374 -11.20 -14.50 -2.12
CA SER A 374 -9.77 -14.80 -2.08
C SER A 374 -9.01 -13.79 -2.93
N ILE A 375 -7.74 -13.62 -2.66
CA ILE A 375 -6.83 -12.76 -3.42
C ILE A 375 -5.80 -13.62 -4.13
N GLU A 376 -5.71 -13.46 -5.45
CA GLU A 376 -4.75 -14.14 -6.32
C GLU A 376 -3.83 -13.12 -6.98
N GLN A 377 -2.60 -13.56 -7.30
CA GLN A 377 -1.58 -12.70 -7.92
C GLN A 377 -0.80 -13.46 -8.99
N TRP A 378 -0.42 -12.76 -10.05
CA TRP A 378 0.38 -13.28 -11.16
C TRP A 378 1.53 -12.33 -11.47
N VAL A 379 2.70 -12.89 -11.74
CA VAL A 379 3.86 -12.12 -12.20
C VAL A 379 4.43 -12.80 -13.43
N ASN A 380 4.41 -12.09 -14.56
CA ASN A 380 5.06 -12.52 -15.79
C ASN A 380 6.43 -11.86 -15.94
N LEU A 381 7.44 -12.67 -16.21
CA LEU A 381 8.78 -12.19 -16.58
C LEU A 381 9.07 -12.57 -18.01
N SER A 382 9.43 -11.58 -18.84
CA SER A 382 9.79 -11.80 -20.24
C SER A 382 11.30 -11.96 -20.37
N PHE A 383 11.73 -13.00 -21.05
CA PHE A 383 13.16 -13.27 -21.27
C PHE A 383 13.83 -12.21 -22.16
N VAL A 384 15.11 -11.98 -21.89
CA VAL A 384 15.97 -11.09 -22.69
C VAL A 384 17.05 -11.93 -23.40
N PRO A 385 17.13 -11.88 -24.74
CA PRO A 385 18.15 -12.60 -25.48
C PRO A 385 19.55 -11.99 -25.23
N GLU A 386 20.60 -12.79 -25.37
CA GLU A 386 21.99 -12.37 -25.12
C GLU A 386 22.38 -11.10 -25.88
N SER A 387 21.90 -10.96 -27.12
CA SER A 387 22.19 -9.78 -27.98
C SER A 387 21.64 -8.46 -27.44
N GLU A 388 20.69 -8.50 -26.50
CA GLU A 388 20.05 -7.32 -25.90
C GLU A 388 20.54 -7.07 -24.47
N ARG A 389 21.41 -7.91 -23.91
CA ARG A 389 21.93 -7.79 -22.55
C ARG A 389 23.19 -6.93 -22.54
N GLN A 390 23.14 -5.81 -21.83
CA GLN A 390 24.29 -4.91 -21.67
C GLN A 390 24.58 -4.63 -20.20
N PHE A 391 23.56 -4.33 -19.41
CA PHE A 391 23.71 -3.88 -18.03
C PHE A 391 22.74 -4.62 -17.12
N ILE A 392 23.25 -5.13 -16.00
CA ILE A 392 22.40 -5.72 -14.94
C ILE A 392 21.74 -4.59 -14.15
N ARG A 393 20.44 -4.72 -13.93
CA ARG A 393 19.68 -3.83 -13.06
C ARG A 393 20.06 -4.10 -11.61
N GLU A 394 20.36 -3.02 -10.90
CA GLU A 394 20.60 -3.02 -9.47
C GLU A 394 19.45 -2.32 -8.74
N GLN A 395 19.19 -2.75 -7.52
CA GLN A 395 18.13 -2.16 -6.69
C GLN A 395 18.71 -1.19 -5.67
N ILE A 396 17.97 -0.12 -5.38
CA ILE A 396 18.18 0.71 -4.21
C ILE A 396 17.24 0.18 -3.13
N PHE A 397 17.83 -0.33 -2.06
CA PHE A 397 17.11 -0.79 -0.88
C PHE A 397 17.93 -0.47 0.36
N GLU A 398 17.79 0.77 0.86
CA GLU A 398 18.59 1.27 1.97
C GLU A 398 17.89 1.04 3.31
N ALA A 399 17.76 -0.23 3.68
CA ALA A 399 17.09 -0.67 4.91
C ALA A 399 17.97 -0.60 6.17
N GLY A 400 19.29 -0.40 6.02
CA GLY A 400 20.25 -0.40 7.15
C GLY A 400 19.98 0.63 8.23
N ASN A 401 19.19 1.67 7.91
CA ASN A 401 18.84 2.73 8.86
C ASN A 401 17.50 2.54 9.58
N ILE A 402 16.77 1.45 9.34
CA ILE A 402 15.50 1.18 10.03
C ILE A 402 15.69 1.26 11.55
N PHE A 403 16.68 0.54 12.07
CA PHE A 403 16.96 0.48 13.52
C PHE A 403 17.78 1.67 14.03
N ALA A 404 18.39 2.43 13.15
CA ALA A 404 19.13 3.65 13.50
C ALA A 404 18.23 4.89 13.55
N MET A 405 16.95 4.77 13.20
CA MET A 405 15.99 5.85 13.29
C MET A 405 15.91 6.35 14.74
N SER A 406 16.18 7.64 14.94
CA SER A 406 16.02 8.26 16.25
C SER A 406 14.54 8.29 16.63
N SER A 407 14.26 7.98 17.91
CA SER A 407 12.89 7.95 18.42
C SER A 407 12.14 9.28 18.23
N VAL A 408 10.83 9.18 17.95
CA VAL A 408 9.89 10.29 18.00
C VAL A 408 9.10 10.18 19.31
N ALA A 409 9.19 11.19 20.16
CA ALA A 409 8.50 11.15 21.44
C ALA A 409 6.96 11.20 21.24
N PRO A 410 6.16 10.72 22.21
CA PRO A 410 4.71 10.87 22.15
C PRO A 410 4.31 12.34 22.00
N PHE A 411 3.35 12.60 21.12
CA PHE A 411 2.84 13.93 20.77
C PHE A 411 3.87 14.87 20.13
N GLU A 412 4.89 14.31 19.52
CA GLU A 412 5.88 15.03 18.73
C GLU A 412 5.84 14.62 17.26
N LYS A 413 6.17 15.58 16.39
CA LYS A 413 6.46 15.36 14.98
C LYS A 413 7.95 15.55 14.74
N ARG A 414 8.57 14.68 13.96
CA ARG A 414 10.01 14.71 13.73
C ARG A 414 10.40 14.35 12.32
N GLU A 415 11.33 15.09 11.77
CA GLU A 415 11.99 14.73 10.51
C GLU A 415 13.28 13.95 10.78
N VAL A 416 13.46 12.85 10.05
CA VAL A 416 14.64 11.98 10.05
C VAL A 416 15.24 11.99 8.65
N CYS A 417 16.55 12.19 8.54
CA CYS A 417 17.22 12.22 7.23
C CYS A 417 18.41 11.26 7.19
N MET A 418 18.72 10.78 5.99
CA MET A 418 19.91 9.99 5.67
C MET A 418 20.50 10.40 4.33
N THR A 419 21.73 9.97 4.07
CA THR A 419 22.40 10.10 2.77
C THR A 419 23.03 8.78 2.38
N TRP A 420 23.04 8.47 1.08
CA TRP A 420 23.76 7.33 0.52
C TRP A 420 24.31 7.71 -0.86
N ALA A 421 25.42 7.11 -1.23
CA ALA A 421 26.06 7.37 -2.51
C ALA A 421 25.80 6.23 -3.49
N LEU A 422 25.32 6.54 -4.69
CA LEU A 422 25.31 5.60 -5.79
C LEU A 422 26.74 5.22 -6.20
N PRO A 423 26.99 4.05 -6.80
CA PRO A 423 28.31 3.71 -7.33
C PRO A 423 28.71 4.66 -8.48
N GLN A 424 30.01 4.66 -8.82
CA GLN A 424 30.47 5.37 -10.01
C GLN A 424 29.82 4.76 -11.27
N HIS A 425 29.58 5.59 -12.26
CA HIS A 425 28.91 5.24 -13.51
C HIS A 425 27.47 4.74 -13.36
N ALA A 426 26.85 4.99 -12.20
CA ALA A 426 25.45 4.68 -12.02
C ALA A 426 24.56 5.50 -12.95
N GLN A 427 23.58 4.82 -13.51
CA GLN A 427 22.50 5.36 -14.31
C GLN A 427 21.20 5.14 -13.51
N LEU A 428 20.73 6.17 -12.82
CA LEU A 428 19.52 6.09 -11.98
C LEU A 428 18.28 6.00 -12.85
N MET A 429 17.48 4.95 -12.66
CA MET A 429 16.26 4.69 -13.43
C MET A 429 14.99 5.08 -12.68
N SER A 430 14.94 4.82 -11.38
CA SER A 430 13.74 5.11 -10.59
C SER A 430 14.05 5.39 -9.13
N LEU A 431 13.11 6.11 -8.48
CA LEU A 431 13.07 6.30 -7.03
C LEU A 431 11.66 6.02 -6.51
N SER A 432 11.62 5.51 -5.29
CA SER A 432 10.43 5.32 -4.47
C SER A 432 10.82 5.33 -2.99
N SER A 433 9.86 5.06 -2.11
CA SER A 433 10.08 5.05 -0.66
C SER A 433 9.23 4.00 0.03
N HIS A 434 9.56 3.71 1.29
CA HIS A 434 8.70 2.96 2.19
C HIS A 434 8.74 3.56 3.60
N MET A 435 7.58 3.73 4.19
CA MET A 435 7.32 4.15 5.57
C MET A 435 6.19 3.26 6.13
N HIS A 436 5.87 3.44 7.40
CA HIS A 436 4.67 2.89 8.01
C HIS A 436 3.65 3.99 8.35
N VAL A 437 2.60 3.62 9.07
CA VAL A 437 1.37 4.39 9.28
C VAL A 437 1.55 5.81 9.86
N ARG A 438 2.66 6.10 10.54
CA ARG A 438 2.95 7.42 11.10
C ARG A 438 3.89 8.25 10.24
N GLY A 439 4.28 7.71 9.09
CA GLY A 439 5.03 8.45 8.06
C GLY A 439 4.09 9.35 7.24
N GLU A 440 4.32 10.64 7.25
CA GLU A 440 3.48 11.63 6.58
C GLU A 440 4.08 12.17 5.29
N LEU A 441 5.42 12.14 5.19
CA LEU A 441 6.12 12.78 4.08
C LEU A 441 7.49 12.14 3.90
N PHE A 442 7.75 11.65 2.71
CA PHE A 442 9.06 11.17 2.29
C PHE A 442 9.57 12.00 1.12
N ARG A 443 10.82 12.43 1.18
CA ARG A 443 11.44 13.27 0.14
C ARG A 443 12.85 12.79 -0.15
N ILE A 444 13.24 12.84 -1.44
CA ILE A 444 14.61 12.56 -1.88
C ILE A 444 15.10 13.71 -2.75
N TRP A 445 16.31 14.17 -2.49
CA TRP A 445 17.02 15.16 -3.30
C TRP A 445 18.20 14.50 -3.98
N LEU A 446 18.32 14.77 -5.26
CA LEU A 446 19.43 14.33 -6.08
C LEU A 446 20.57 15.36 -6.07
N PRO A 447 21.83 14.96 -6.26
CA PRO A 447 22.93 15.91 -6.44
C PRO A 447 22.71 16.80 -7.70
N PRO A 448 23.16 18.06 -7.72
CA PRO A 448 24.14 18.67 -6.83
C PRO A 448 23.56 19.40 -5.62
N ASN A 449 22.43 19.01 -5.09
CA ASN A 449 21.91 19.64 -3.89
C ASN A 449 22.98 19.54 -2.80
N GLU A 450 23.37 20.67 -2.21
CA GLU A 450 24.41 20.70 -1.19
C GLU A 450 24.06 19.73 -0.04
N PRO A 451 24.88 18.70 0.20
CA PRO A 451 24.64 17.85 1.35
C PRO A 451 24.79 18.72 2.60
N CYS A 452 23.77 18.76 3.44
CA CYS A 452 23.93 19.29 4.78
C CYS A 452 24.93 18.38 5.51
N ALA A 453 26.16 18.85 5.61
CA ALA A 453 27.24 18.10 6.22
C ALA A 453 26.87 17.67 7.64
N GLY A 454 26.65 16.38 7.86
CA GLY A 454 26.82 15.73 9.14
C GLY A 454 25.73 15.88 10.20
N THR A 455 24.52 16.40 9.91
CA THR A 455 23.46 16.49 10.92
C THR A 455 22.13 15.97 10.38
N SER A 456 21.49 15.09 11.16
CA SER A 456 20.07 14.76 10.98
C SER A 456 19.24 16.04 11.04
N GLY A 457 18.26 16.21 10.15
CA GLY A 457 17.32 17.34 10.16
C GLY A 457 17.70 18.54 9.29
N CYS A 458 18.71 18.43 8.44
CA CYS A 458 19.09 19.52 7.55
C CYS A 458 18.46 19.36 6.16
N VAL A 459 17.36 20.01 5.92
CA VAL A 459 16.83 20.22 4.56
C VAL A 459 17.40 21.52 4.02
N PRO A 460 17.98 21.54 2.80
CA PRO A 460 18.38 22.81 2.20
C PRO A 460 17.15 23.72 2.08
N PRO A 461 17.14 24.92 2.68
CA PRO A 461 15.99 25.79 2.59
C PRO A 461 15.70 26.13 1.14
N GLY A 462 14.48 25.87 0.67
CA GLY A 462 13.97 26.33 -0.61
C GLY A 462 14.36 25.48 -1.83
N THR A 463 14.85 24.24 -1.67
CA THR A 463 14.99 23.30 -2.78
C THR A 463 13.82 22.32 -2.80
N ASP A 464 13.12 22.28 -3.94
CA ASP A 464 12.10 21.26 -4.17
C ASP A 464 12.77 19.87 -4.25
N PRO A 465 12.17 18.81 -3.65
CA PRO A 465 12.70 17.48 -3.78
C PRO A 465 12.52 16.94 -5.21
N ASP A 466 13.43 16.06 -5.64
CA ASP A 466 13.30 15.35 -6.91
C ASP A 466 12.29 14.19 -6.82
N TYR A 467 12.00 13.74 -5.59
CA TYR A 467 10.98 12.75 -5.25
C TYR A 467 10.26 13.19 -3.98
N GLU A 468 8.94 13.12 -3.97
CA GLU A 468 8.09 13.35 -2.80
C GLU A 468 6.95 12.34 -2.78
N SER A 469 6.71 11.70 -1.62
CA SER A 469 5.53 10.88 -1.36
C SER A 469 4.96 11.23 0.02
N ARG A 470 3.63 11.31 0.11
CA ARG A 470 2.89 11.57 1.36
C ARG A 470 2.11 10.35 1.82
N LEU A 471 2.18 9.27 1.07
CA LEU A 471 1.47 8.04 1.36
C LEU A 471 2.46 6.98 1.83
N TYR A 472 2.23 6.46 3.01
CA TYR A 472 3.00 5.34 3.52
C TYR A 472 2.56 4.02 2.87
N ASP A 473 1.27 3.94 2.52
CA ASP A 473 0.61 2.75 2.00
C ASP A 473 0.58 2.67 0.47
N ASP A 474 0.91 3.77 -0.22
CA ASP A 474 0.98 3.84 -1.68
C ASP A 474 2.10 4.80 -2.12
N PRO A 475 3.37 4.45 -1.89
CA PRO A 475 4.48 5.32 -2.27
C PRO A 475 4.59 5.45 -3.78
N LEU A 476 4.69 6.69 -4.25
CA LEU A 476 4.84 6.99 -5.66
C LEU A 476 6.15 6.41 -6.22
N TYR A 477 6.15 6.11 -7.52
CA TYR A 477 7.36 5.81 -8.28
C TYR A 477 7.68 6.99 -9.21
N THR A 478 8.91 7.47 -9.16
CA THR A 478 9.44 8.43 -10.14
C THR A 478 10.40 7.70 -11.06
N TYR A 479 10.12 7.73 -12.37
CA TYR A 479 10.96 7.14 -13.40
C TYR A 479 11.72 8.23 -14.15
N TYR A 480 12.99 7.95 -14.46
CA TYR A 480 13.87 8.84 -15.23
C TYR A 480 14.05 8.26 -16.64
N ASP A 481 13.55 8.98 -17.65
CA ASP A 481 13.73 8.64 -19.07
C ASP A 481 14.22 9.88 -19.83
N PRO A 482 15.47 9.91 -20.25
CA PRO A 482 16.51 8.89 -20.07
C PRO A 482 16.95 8.75 -18.60
N PRO A 483 17.57 7.60 -18.22
CA PRO A 483 18.17 7.42 -16.90
C PRO A 483 19.14 8.55 -16.56
N ARG A 484 19.19 8.94 -15.30
CA ARG A 484 20.07 10.04 -14.86
C ARG A 484 21.51 9.54 -14.70
N ASP A 485 22.40 10.06 -15.55
CA ASP A 485 23.80 9.64 -15.62
C ASP A 485 24.66 10.36 -14.57
N TYR A 486 25.35 9.58 -13.75
CA TYR A 486 26.33 10.10 -12.80
C TYR A 486 27.78 9.92 -13.27
N GLY A 487 28.04 9.15 -14.32
CA GLY A 487 29.35 8.97 -14.95
C GLY A 487 30.48 8.79 -13.93
N SER A 488 31.56 9.54 -14.13
CA SER A 488 32.73 9.58 -13.21
C SER A 488 32.59 10.62 -12.09
N ALA A 489 31.38 11.04 -11.76
CA ALA A 489 31.12 12.01 -10.69
C ALA A 489 31.80 11.63 -9.37
N SER A 490 32.23 12.62 -8.62
CA SER A 490 32.76 12.42 -7.27
C SER A 490 31.69 11.82 -6.34
N GLU A 491 32.08 11.26 -5.22
CA GLU A 491 31.11 10.71 -4.27
C GLU A 491 30.06 11.74 -3.84
N ALA A 492 30.46 12.97 -3.58
CA ALA A 492 29.54 14.05 -3.23
C ALA A 492 28.52 14.35 -4.34
N GLU A 493 28.93 14.25 -5.60
CA GLU A 493 28.08 14.52 -6.77
C GLU A 493 27.17 13.33 -7.13
N ARG A 494 27.24 12.21 -6.43
CA ARG A 494 26.36 11.04 -6.57
C ARG A 494 25.76 10.59 -5.24
N THR A 495 25.87 11.44 -4.21
CA THR A 495 25.23 11.22 -2.91
C THR A 495 23.83 11.81 -2.90
N LEU A 496 22.86 10.95 -2.69
CA LEU A 496 21.45 11.30 -2.54
C LEU A 496 21.15 11.60 -1.07
N LYS A 497 20.14 12.42 -0.83
CA LYS A 497 19.62 12.68 0.50
C LYS A 497 18.14 12.34 0.56
N ALA A 498 17.74 11.54 1.54
CA ALA A 498 16.34 11.29 1.85
C ALA A 498 15.99 11.84 3.23
N CYS A 499 14.77 12.34 3.37
CA CYS A 499 14.18 12.73 4.66
C CYS A 499 12.74 12.24 4.74
N ALA A 500 12.33 11.77 5.91
CA ALA A 500 10.96 11.41 6.20
C ALA A 500 10.47 12.11 7.47
N VAL A 501 9.22 12.52 7.47
CA VAL A 501 8.53 13.14 8.61
C VAL A 501 7.60 12.12 9.23
N TYR A 502 7.73 11.94 10.53
CA TYR A 502 6.89 11.03 11.33
C TYR A 502 6.12 11.81 12.37
N ASP A 503 4.81 11.58 12.45
CA ASP A 503 3.94 12.15 13.49
C ASP A 503 3.56 11.06 14.51
N ASN A 504 3.99 11.22 15.74
CA ASN A 504 3.60 10.36 16.83
C ASN A 504 2.51 11.00 17.70
N GLY A 505 1.44 11.49 17.08
CA GLY A 505 0.29 12.07 17.73
C GLY A 505 0.41 13.57 18.04
N ALA A 506 1.27 14.30 17.31
CA ALA A 506 1.37 15.75 17.44
C ALA A 506 0.13 16.46 16.88
N ASP A 507 -0.30 16.07 15.69
CA ASP A 507 -1.47 16.65 15.02
C ASP A 507 -2.77 16.00 15.54
N ASN A 508 -2.76 14.67 15.77
CA ASN A 508 -3.86 13.94 16.35
C ASN A 508 -3.39 13.04 17.52
N PRO A 509 -3.61 13.45 18.78
CA PRO A 509 -3.16 12.67 19.94
C PRO A 509 -3.71 11.23 19.99
N LEU A 510 -4.81 10.93 19.28
CA LEU A 510 -5.38 9.59 19.24
C LEU A 510 -4.58 8.63 18.35
N GLU A 511 -3.73 9.12 17.49
CA GLU A 511 -2.85 8.35 16.59
C GLU A 511 -1.47 8.05 17.19
N VAL A 512 -1.21 8.54 18.41
CA VAL A 512 0.02 8.22 19.12
C VAL A 512 0.21 6.70 19.24
N LYS A 513 1.44 6.23 19.11
CA LYS A 513 1.77 4.82 19.39
C LYS A 513 1.36 4.44 20.80
N ARG A 514 0.69 3.29 20.97
CA ARG A 514 0.13 2.85 22.26
C ARG A 514 0.62 1.46 22.64
N GLU A 515 0.83 1.27 23.93
CA GLU A 515 1.05 -0.07 24.47
C GLU A 515 -0.18 -0.99 24.33
N SER A 516 -1.38 -0.43 24.47
CA SER A 516 -2.65 -1.18 24.33
C SER A 516 -2.89 -1.71 22.92
N ASN A 517 -2.30 -1.08 21.90
CA ASN A 517 -2.37 -1.51 20.50
C ASN A 517 -1.29 -2.52 20.13
N LYS A 518 -0.40 -2.86 21.06
CA LYS A 518 0.67 -3.83 20.82
C LYS A 518 0.09 -5.15 20.31
N PRO A 519 0.52 -5.59 19.11
CA PRO A 519 0.05 -6.84 18.55
C PRO A 519 0.46 -8.02 19.43
N ASN A 520 -0.47 -8.93 19.67
CA ASN A 520 -0.18 -10.18 20.39
C ASN A 520 0.34 -11.24 19.41
N THR A 521 1.56 -11.04 18.91
CA THR A 521 2.17 -11.89 17.89
C THR A 521 3.53 -12.40 18.32
N PRO A 522 4.00 -13.52 17.80
CA PRO A 522 5.36 -14.03 18.03
C PRO A 522 6.45 -13.02 17.68
N THR A 523 6.19 -12.14 16.72
CA THR A 523 7.15 -11.10 16.29
C THR A 523 7.49 -10.14 17.43
N CYS A 524 6.51 -9.80 18.27
CA CYS A 524 6.74 -8.91 19.41
C CYS A 524 7.64 -9.51 20.52
N SER A 525 7.95 -10.80 20.43
CA SER A 525 8.93 -11.46 21.33
C SER A 525 10.37 -11.37 20.82
N LEU A 526 10.61 -10.81 19.66
CA LEU A 526 11.93 -10.72 19.05
C LEU A 526 12.72 -9.53 19.60
N PRO A 527 14.04 -9.64 19.74
CA PRO A 527 14.87 -8.65 20.45
C PRO A 527 14.95 -7.28 19.75
N PHE A 528 14.51 -7.18 18.49
CA PHE A 528 14.52 -5.94 17.70
C PHE A 528 13.10 -5.48 17.29
N ALA A 529 12.06 -6.14 17.79
CA ALA A 529 10.69 -5.63 17.64
C ALA A 529 10.43 -4.64 18.79
N ASN A 530 9.99 -3.44 18.43
CA ASN A 530 9.67 -2.39 19.39
C ASN A 530 8.15 -2.30 19.63
N CYS A 531 7.45 -3.43 19.63
CA CYS A 531 6.01 -3.47 19.91
C CYS A 531 5.70 -2.87 21.27
N GLY A 532 4.85 -1.85 21.27
CA GLY A 532 4.53 -1.12 22.50
C GLY A 532 5.75 -0.41 23.10
N CYS A 533 5.80 -0.30 24.42
CA CYS A 533 6.94 0.26 25.14
C CYS A 533 6.99 -0.16 26.61
N ALA A 534 8.17 -0.08 27.21
CA ALA A 534 8.35 -0.34 28.63
C ALA A 534 7.61 0.69 29.49
N ALA A 535 7.14 0.27 30.68
CA ALA A 535 6.40 1.14 31.60
C ALA A 535 7.09 2.49 31.87
N GLY A 536 8.42 2.49 32.02
CA GLY A 536 9.20 3.71 32.25
C GLY A 536 9.29 4.68 31.06
N GLN A 537 8.84 4.26 29.88
CA GLN A 537 8.82 5.08 28.67
C GLN A 537 7.44 5.65 28.37
N ARG A 538 6.39 5.18 29.09
CA ARG A 538 5.01 5.58 28.86
C ARG A 538 4.73 6.97 29.40
N VAL A 539 3.93 7.70 28.65
CA VAL A 539 3.37 8.97 29.08
C VAL A 539 1.84 8.92 29.03
N CYS A 540 1.20 9.85 29.72
CA CYS A 540 -0.24 9.94 29.78
C CYS A 540 -0.83 10.30 28.41
N LEU A 541 -1.85 9.54 28.00
CA LEU A 541 -2.73 9.81 26.87
C LEU A 541 -4.07 10.33 27.41
N GLY A 542 -4.45 11.53 27.03
CA GLY A 542 -5.64 12.20 27.55
C GLY A 542 -5.50 12.66 29.00
N GLY A 543 -6.59 13.26 29.51
CA GLY A 543 -6.64 13.79 30.86
C GLY A 543 -5.76 15.04 31.10
N PRO A 544 -5.75 15.57 32.34
CA PRO A 544 -5.01 16.81 32.65
C PRO A 544 -3.50 16.64 32.68
N MET A 545 -2.99 15.41 32.65
CA MET A 545 -1.56 15.08 32.71
C MET A 545 -1.01 14.56 31.36
N GLN A 546 -1.71 14.81 30.23
CA GLN A 546 -1.26 14.36 28.92
C GLN A 546 0.20 14.73 28.66
N GLY A 547 0.98 13.78 28.16
CA GLY A 547 2.40 13.94 27.84
C GLY A 547 3.35 13.81 29.05
N LEU A 548 2.86 13.69 30.28
CA LEU A 548 3.70 13.48 31.45
C LEU A 548 3.98 12.00 31.70
N ALA A 549 5.18 11.69 32.15
CA ALA A 549 5.60 10.33 32.47
C ALA A 549 4.70 9.73 33.57
N CYS A 550 4.22 8.52 33.34
CA CYS A 550 3.27 7.82 34.21
C CYS A 550 3.77 6.48 34.75
N GLY A 551 4.89 5.95 34.24
CA GLY A 551 5.53 4.73 34.74
C GLY A 551 4.67 3.46 34.66
N GLY A 552 3.64 3.43 33.82
CA GLY A 552 2.70 2.31 33.66
C GLY A 552 1.52 2.35 34.63
N ASP A 553 1.29 3.47 35.34
CA ASP A 553 0.19 3.64 36.29
C ASP A 553 -0.83 4.67 35.75
N ASP A 554 -2.03 4.21 35.38
CA ASP A 554 -3.11 5.06 34.87
C ASP A 554 -3.53 6.13 35.88
N SER A 555 -3.43 5.84 37.20
CA SER A 555 -3.79 6.80 38.25
C SER A 555 -2.93 8.08 38.21
N ALA A 556 -1.72 8.00 37.65
CA ALA A 556 -0.84 9.15 37.45
C ALA A 556 -1.35 10.13 36.40
N CYS A 557 -2.27 9.70 35.52
CA CYS A 557 -2.79 10.50 34.42
C CYS A 557 -4.03 11.33 34.78
N GLY A 558 -4.60 11.09 35.95
CA GLY A 558 -5.78 11.78 36.43
C GLY A 558 -7.08 11.27 35.79
N ALA A 559 -8.17 12.02 35.97
CA ALA A 559 -9.44 11.64 35.38
C ALA A 559 -9.37 11.66 33.86
N ASP A 560 -9.95 10.62 33.24
CA ASP A 560 -10.04 10.44 31.77
C ASP A 560 -8.68 10.31 31.04
N GLY A 561 -7.58 10.06 31.75
CA GLY A 561 -6.27 9.78 31.19
C GLY A 561 -5.84 8.32 31.39
N THR A 562 -5.05 7.78 30.46
CA THR A 562 -4.44 6.45 30.52
C THR A 562 -2.93 6.52 30.36
N CYS A 563 -2.20 5.63 31.00
CA CYS A 563 -0.74 5.54 30.88
C CYS A 563 -0.34 4.64 29.69
N ASP A 564 -0.61 5.10 28.48
CA ASP A 564 -0.62 4.25 27.29
C ASP A 564 0.23 4.75 26.12
N ALA A 565 0.54 6.05 26.05
CA ALA A 565 1.29 6.61 24.93
C ALA A 565 2.77 6.24 24.98
N CYS A 566 3.31 5.78 23.83
CA CYS A 566 4.64 5.26 23.65
C CYS A 566 5.50 6.11 22.70
N PRO A 567 6.83 6.16 22.90
CA PRO A 567 7.73 6.68 21.87
C PRO A 567 7.74 5.75 20.65
N LEU A 568 7.86 6.35 19.48
CA LEU A 568 7.96 5.67 18.20
C LEU A 568 9.43 5.40 17.88
N TYR A 569 9.74 4.19 17.45
CA TYR A 569 11.08 3.78 17.03
C TYR A 569 11.04 3.16 15.64
N GLY A 570 12.20 3.07 15.00
CA GLY A 570 12.37 2.20 13.84
C GLY A 570 12.28 0.73 14.23
N GLY A 571 11.59 -0.06 13.42
CA GLY A 571 11.39 -1.48 13.66
C GLY A 571 10.65 -2.16 12.53
N ILE A 572 10.27 -3.41 12.75
CA ILE A 572 9.79 -4.31 11.70
C ILE A 572 8.28 -4.57 11.77
N THR A 573 7.58 -4.03 12.73
CA THR A 573 6.13 -4.19 12.84
C THR A 573 5.43 -2.97 12.28
N THR A 574 4.19 -3.12 11.85
CA THR A 574 3.39 -1.98 11.36
C THR A 574 3.14 -0.91 12.43
N ASP A 575 3.30 -1.24 13.73
CA ASP A 575 3.25 -0.28 14.84
C ASP A 575 4.59 0.44 15.08
N ASP A 576 5.69 -0.07 14.52
CA ASP A 576 6.99 0.62 14.43
C ASP A 576 7.02 1.49 13.18
N GLU A 577 8.15 2.13 12.90
CA GLU A 577 8.35 2.88 11.67
C GLU A 577 9.51 2.34 10.84
N MET A 578 9.44 2.59 9.54
CA MET A 578 10.52 2.32 8.60
C MET A 578 10.89 3.59 7.84
N PHE A 579 12.17 3.65 7.46
CA PHE A 579 12.72 4.71 6.64
C PHE A 579 13.58 4.08 5.54
N ILE A 580 12.95 3.76 4.41
CA ILE A 580 13.61 3.01 3.35
C ILE A 580 13.49 3.74 2.01
N PRO A 581 14.57 4.39 1.52
CA PRO A 581 14.66 4.77 0.12
C PRO A 581 14.67 3.53 -0.78
N LEU A 582 13.86 3.55 -1.81
CA LEU A 582 13.72 2.50 -2.82
C LEU A 582 14.04 3.07 -4.21
N GLY A 583 14.36 2.19 -5.14
CA GLY A 583 14.56 2.56 -6.54
C GLY A 583 15.37 1.55 -7.31
N SER A 584 15.88 1.98 -8.47
CA SER A 584 16.72 1.13 -9.30
C SER A 584 17.72 1.95 -10.13
N TYR A 585 18.85 1.34 -10.40
CA TYR A 585 19.90 1.87 -11.27
C TYR A 585 20.60 0.74 -12.03
N PHE A 586 21.46 1.06 -12.96
CA PHE A 586 22.47 0.16 -13.50
C PHE A 586 23.81 0.87 -13.57
N VAL A 587 24.89 0.12 -13.69
CA VAL A 587 26.24 0.69 -13.84
C VAL A 587 26.67 0.54 -15.29
N ALA A 588 26.89 1.68 -15.96
CA ALA A 588 27.44 1.73 -17.30
C ALA A 588 28.94 1.97 -17.21
N GLU A 589 29.73 0.90 -17.17
CA GLU A 589 31.18 1.06 -17.25
C GLU A 589 31.59 1.73 -18.58
N PRO A 590 32.62 2.63 -18.57
CA PRO A 590 33.04 3.35 -19.76
C PRO A 590 33.66 2.45 -20.83
#